data_7d68c9bb808d1db9c047dd3a977b6577
#
_entry.id   7d68c9bb808d1db9c047dd3a977b6577
#
_cell.length_a   1.000
_cell.length_b   1.000
_cell.length_c   1.000
_cell.angle_alpha   90.00
_cell.angle_beta   90.00
_cell.angle_gamma   90.00
#
_symmetry.space_group_name_H-M   'P 1'
#
loop_
_entity.id
_entity.type
_entity.pdbx_description
1 polymer ?
#
loop_
_entity_poly.entity_id
_entity_poly.type
_entity_poly.pdbx_seq_one_letter_code
_entity_poly.pdbx_strand_id
1 'polypeptide(L)'
;KGKVIGVQVATINQKFADEYLGEHAEIRIYDFQHTVDLELYQGRLDALLGGMAYWVPLLKSEQGKEYKMIGPQMTGGPFGKGIGVAVRKEDQALADMFSKAIDAALRDGTIKRLAIEWFTFDTSAPQ
;
A
#
# COMPACT_ATOMS: atom_id res chain seq x y z
N LYS A 1 -18.65 -4.28 -13.08
CA LYS A 1 -19.94 -4.03 -12.42
C LYS A 1 -20.31 -5.23 -11.56
N GLY A 2 -20.93 -4.99 -10.39
CA GLY A 2 -21.42 -6.04 -9.49
C GLY A 2 -20.33 -6.78 -8.70
N LYS A 3 -19.11 -6.28 -8.68
CA LYS A 3 -18.00 -6.80 -7.87
C LYS A 3 -17.92 -6.08 -6.54
N VAL A 4 -17.50 -6.78 -5.50
CA VAL A 4 -17.35 -6.27 -4.14
C VAL A 4 -15.86 -6.13 -3.84
N ILE A 5 -15.42 -4.91 -3.51
CA ILE A 5 -14.03 -4.58 -3.22
C ILE A 5 -13.89 -4.12 -1.77
N GLY A 6 -13.01 -4.77 -1.01
CA GLY A 6 -12.71 -4.41 0.37
C GLY A 6 -11.55 -3.41 0.48
N VAL A 7 -11.69 -2.48 1.42
CA VAL A 7 -10.64 -1.49 1.76
C VAL A 7 -10.60 -1.24 3.26
N GLN A 8 -9.44 -0.85 3.77
CA GLN A 8 -9.33 -0.38 5.14
C GLN A 8 -9.71 1.11 5.23
N VAL A 9 -10.47 1.46 6.27
CA VAL A 9 -10.90 2.82 6.57
C VAL A 9 -9.73 3.79 6.74
N ALA A 10 -9.95 5.04 6.38
CA ALA A 10 -8.99 6.15 6.53
C ALA A 10 -7.63 5.93 5.84
N THR A 11 -7.58 5.10 4.81
CA THR A 11 -6.39 4.87 3.99
C THR A 11 -6.47 5.59 2.64
N ILE A 12 -5.32 5.75 2.00
CA ILE A 12 -5.26 6.22 0.60
C ILE A 12 -5.97 5.26 -0.35
N ASN A 13 -6.02 3.97 -0.01
CA ASN A 13 -6.74 2.95 -0.78
C ASN A 13 -8.24 3.18 -0.74
N GLN A 14 -8.81 3.50 0.44
CA GLN A 14 -10.22 3.89 0.54
C GLN A 14 -10.50 5.13 -0.31
N LYS A 15 -9.69 6.19 -0.15
CA LYS A 15 -9.87 7.42 -0.92
C LYS A 15 -9.88 7.16 -2.42
N PHE A 16 -8.96 6.34 -2.91
CA PHE A 16 -8.93 5.94 -4.32
C PHE A 16 -10.17 5.13 -4.72
N ALA A 17 -10.59 4.18 -3.89
CA ALA A 17 -11.78 3.37 -4.18
C ALA A 17 -13.04 4.22 -4.28
N ASP A 18 -13.22 5.15 -3.35
CA ASP A 18 -14.38 6.07 -3.34
C ASP A 18 -14.39 6.98 -4.58
N GLU A 19 -13.21 7.50 -4.97
CA GLU A 19 -13.09 8.48 -6.08
C GLU A 19 -13.21 7.83 -7.46
N TYR A 20 -12.66 6.62 -7.64
CA TYR A 20 -12.50 6.03 -8.97
C TYR A 20 -13.27 4.72 -9.18
N LEU A 21 -13.67 4.02 -8.13
CA LEU A 21 -14.29 2.70 -8.25
C LEU A 21 -15.76 2.66 -7.79
N GLY A 22 -16.21 3.61 -6.98
CA GLY A 22 -17.54 3.60 -6.36
C GLY A 22 -18.71 3.53 -7.35
N GLU A 23 -18.55 4.07 -8.56
CA GLU A 23 -19.57 3.96 -9.61
C GLU A 23 -19.57 2.59 -10.33
N HIS A 24 -18.52 1.79 -10.14
CA HIS A 24 -18.28 0.56 -10.89
C HIS A 24 -18.35 -0.71 -10.04
N ALA A 25 -18.17 -0.58 -8.72
CA ALA A 25 -18.12 -1.69 -7.77
C ALA A 25 -18.76 -1.29 -6.44
N GLU A 26 -19.19 -2.27 -5.65
CA GLU A 26 -19.55 -2.09 -4.26
C GLU A 26 -18.28 -1.99 -3.43
N ILE A 27 -18.08 -0.88 -2.70
CA ILE A 27 -16.93 -0.69 -1.83
C ILE A 27 -17.34 -1.01 -0.40
N ARG A 28 -16.67 -1.99 0.21
CA ARG A 28 -16.83 -2.34 1.63
C ARG A 28 -15.64 -1.87 2.44
N ILE A 29 -15.93 -1.08 3.47
CA ILE A 29 -14.93 -0.43 4.33
C ILE A 29 -14.86 -1.19 5.65
N TYR A 30 -13.63 -1.47 6.11
CA TYR A 30 -13.36 -2.21 7.34
C TYR A 30 -12.35 -1.46 8.21
N ASP A 31 -12.47 -1.60 9.52
CA ASP A 31 -11.59 -0.91 10.47
C ASP A 31 -10.12 -1.37 10.38
N PHE A 32 -9.90 -2.65 10.06
CA PHE A 32 -8.56 -3.23 10.05
C PHE A 32 -8.28 -4.02 8.77
N GLN A 33 -7.03 -3.96 8.28
CA GLN A 33 -6.61 -4.69 7.09
C GLN A 33 -6.84 -6.19 7.22
N HIS A 34 -6.52 -6.80 8.37
CA HIS A 34 -6.73 -8.25 8.56
C HIS A 34 -8.20 -8.68 8.43
N THR A 35 -9.15 -7.79 8.74
CA THR A 35 -10.57 -8.08 8.52
C THR A 35 -10.89 -8.11 7.03
N VAL A 36 -10.33 -7.19 6.25
CA VAL A 36 -10.46 -7.21 4.78
C VAL A 36 -9.93 -8.53 4.21
N ASP A 37 -8.78 -8.98 4.71
CA ASP A 37 -8.14 -10.23 4.28
C ASP A 37 -9.01 -11.45 4.58
N LEU A 38 -9.57 -11.53 5.79
CA LEU A 38 -10.48 -12.61 6.19
C LEU A 38 -11.75 -12.64 5.32
N GLU A 39 -12.31 -11.47 4.99
CA GLU A 39 -13.48 -11.37 4.13
C GLU A 39 -13.17 -11.85 2.70
N LEU A 40 -11.96 -11.56 2.18
CA LEU A 40 -11.51 -12.09 0.91
C LEU A 40 -11.35 -13.62 0.96
N TYR A 41 -10.68 -14.15 2.00
CA TYR A 41 -10.46 -15.59 2.17
C TYR A 41 -11.75 -16.39 2.34
N GLN A 42 -12.78 -15.77 2.90
CA GLN A 42 -14.11 -16.38 3.06
C GLN A 42 -15.01 -16.18 1.83
N GLY A 43 -14.48 -15.60 0.74
CA GLY A 43 -15.23 -15.41 -0.50
C GLY A 43 -16.32 -14.34 -0.43
N ARG A 44 -16.30 -13.47 0.59
CA ARG A 44 -17.26 -12.37 0.73
C ARG A 44 -16.84 -11.10 0.00
N LEU A 45 -15.60 -11.05 -0.47
CA LEU A 45 -15.06 -10.03 -1.38
C LEU A 45 -14.58 -10.69 -2.67
N ASP A 46 -14.75 -10.01 -3.78
CA ASP A 46 -14.18 -10.41 -5.06
C ASP A 46 -12.72 -9.94 -5.20
N ALA A 47 -12.39 -8.83 -4.56
CA ALA A 47 -11.06 -8.24 -4.54
C ALA A 47 -10.87 -7.37 -3.29
N LEU A 48 -9.63 -6.99 -3.03
CA LEU A 48 -9.31 -5.94 -2.07
C LEU A 48 -8.27 -4.99 -2.65
N LEU A 49 -8.21 -3.80 -2.09
CA LEU A 49 -7.22 -2.79 -2.42
C LEU A 49 -6.33 -2.54 -1.19
N GLY A 50 -5.02 -2.73 -1.36
CA GLY A 50 -4.06 -2.62 -0.26
C GLY A 50 -2.64 -2.34 -0.76
N GLY A 51 -1.73 -2.07 0.17
CA GLY A 51 -0.34 -1.76 -0.13
C GLY A 51 0.46 -2.98 -0.61
N MET A 52 1.27 -2.80 -1.65
CA MET A 52 2.12 -3.87 -2.21
C MET A 52 3.09 -4.47 -1.18
N ALA A 53 3.66 -3.66 -0.30
CA ALA A 53 4.59 -4.13 0.72
C ALA A 53 3.96 -5.14 1.69
N TYR A 54 2.66 -5.03 1.91
CA TYR A 54 1.89 -6.00 2.69
C TYR A 54 1.55 -7.25 1.87
N TRP A 55 1.08 -7.07 0.62
CA TRP A 55 0.52 -8.16 -0.18
C TRP A 55 1.56 -9.04 -0.86
N VAL A 56 2.68 -8.49 -1.33
CA VAL A 56 3.69 -9.29 -2.05
C VAL A 56 4.26 -10.45 -1.20
N PRO A 57 4.62 -10.27 0.08
CA PRO A 57 5.01 -11.39 0.93
C PRO A 57 3.87 -12.38 1.17
N LEU A 58 2.64 -11.90 1.35
CA LEU A 58 1.48 -12.75 1.62
C LEU A 58 1.13 -13.65 0.43
N LEU A 59 1.20 -13.14 -0.80
CA LEU A 59 0.97 -13.93 -2.01
C LEU A 59 1.98 -15.08 -2.20
N LYS A 60 3.13 -15.02 -1.52
CA LYS A 60 4.13 -16.10 -1.50
C LYS A 60 3.88 -17.14 -0.41
N SER A 61 2.97 -16.87 0.53
CA SER A 61 2.57 -17.82 1.57
C SER A 61 1.61 -18.88 1.03
N GLU A 62 1.41 -19.96 1.79
CA GLU A 62 0.42 -20.99 1.45
C GLU A 62 -0.99 -20.41 1.26
N GLN A 63 -1.39 -19.47 2.12
CA GLN A 63 -2.70 -18.80 2.04
C GLN A 63 -2.84 -17.91 0.81
N GLY A 64 -1.74 -17.35 0.32
CA GLY A 64 -1.72 -16.44 -0.81
C GLY A 64 -1.74 -17.12 -2.18
N LYS A 65 -1.48 -18.41 -2.26
CA LYS A 65 -1.34 -19.15 -3.55
C LYS A 65 -2.58 -19.11 -4.45
N GLU A 66 -3.76 -18.96 -3.86
CA GLU A 66 -5.02 -18.90 -4.61
C GLU A 66 -5.35 -17.48 -5.12
N TYR A 67 -4.53 -16.49 -4.76
CA TYR A 67 -4.73 -15.09 -5.10
C TYR A 67 -3.62 -14.57 -6.00
N LYS A 68 -3.92 -13.50 -6.71
CA LYS A 68 -2.94 -12.80 -7.55
C LYS A 68 -3.18 -11.29 -7.49
N MET A 69 -2.13 -10.53 -7.66
CA MET A 69 -2.25 -9.10 -7.94
C MET A 69 -2.79 -8.90 -9.35
N ILE A 70 -3.69 -7.92 -9.49
CA ILE A 70 -4.26 -7.50 -10.77
C ILE A 70 -4.09 -5.99 -10.94
N GLY A 71 -4.01 -5.56 -12.18
CA GLY A 71 -3.83 -4.14 -12.53
C GLY A 71 -2.37 -3.68 -12.39
N PRO A 72 -2.09 -2.46 -12.86
CA PRO A 72 -0.78 -1.83 -12.70
C PRO A 72 -0.56 -1.36 -11.27
N GLN A 73 0.70 -1.13 -10.92
CA GLN A 73 1.02 -0.40 -9.70
C GLN A 73 0.53 1.04 -9.84
N MET A 74 -0.25 1.50 -8.85
CA MET A 74 -0.85 2.82 -8.88
C MET A 74 0.02 3.81 -8.12
N THR A 75 0.28 4.96 -8.75
CA THR A 75 1.09 6.05 -8.21
C THR A 75 0.46 7.40 -8.55
N GLY A 76 0.87 8.45 -7.87
CA GLY A 76 0.28 9.78 -8.08
C GLY A 76 -1.15 9.88 -7.53
N GLY A 77 -1.83 10.99 -7.81
CA GLY A 77 -3.18 11.23 -7.29
C GLY A 77 -3.27 11.04 -5.77
N PRO A 78 -4.22 10.23 -5.27
CA PRO A 78 -4.36 9.92 -3.85
C PRO A 78 -3.12 9.24 -3.23
N PHE A 79 -2.34 8.49 -4.03
CA PHE A 79 -1.15 7.77 -3.56
C PHE A 79 0.07 8.67 -3.38
N GLY A 80 0.03 9.92 -3.90
CA GLY A 80 1.12 10.89 -3.74
C GLY A 80 2.44 10.44 -4.37
N LYS A 81 3.54 10.93 -3.78
CA LYS A 81 4.91 10.67 -4.27
C LYS A 81 5.63 9.55 -3.52
N GLY A 82 4.98 8.90 -2.57
CA GLY A 82 5.58 7.86 -1.76
C GLY A 82 5.27 7.99 -0.27
N ILE A 83 6.00 7.26 0.55
CA ILE A 83 5.87 7.24 2.01
C ILE A 83 6.91 8.18 2.62
N GLY A 84 6.50 9.00 3.58
CA GLY A 84 7.34 9.94 4.29
C GLY A 84 7.24 9.82 5.81
N VAL A 85 8.16 10.46 6.52
CA VAL A 85 8.12 10.63 7.97
C VAL A 85 7.36 11.93 8.29
N ALA A 86 6.34 11.84 9.13
CA ALA A 86 5.63 13.01 9.61
C ALA A 86 6.25 13.51 10.92
N VAL A 87 6.47 14.83 11.00
CA VAL A 87 6.92 15.53 12.20
C VAL A 87 5.98 16.71 12.48
N ARG A 88 6.02 17.27 13.68
CA ARG A 88 5.30 18.53 13.96
C ARG A 88 5.83 19.65 13.09
N LYS A 89 4.99 20.60 12.72
CA LYS A 89 5.35 21.71 11.82
C LYS A 89 6.50 22.58 12.36
N GLU A 90 6.58 22.72 13.67
CA GLU A 90 7.61 23.46 14.38
C GLU A 90 8.96 22.73 14.50
N ASP A 91 8.98 21.42 14.29
CA ASP A 91 10.17 20.58 14.43
C ASP A 91 11.01 20.52 13.12
N GLN A 92 11.32 21.70 12.54
CA GLN A 92 12.06 21.77 11.27
C GLN A 92 13.44 21.08 11.35
N ALA A 93 14.15 21.24 12.46
CA ALA A 93 15.46 20.60 12.65
C ALA A 93 15.37 19.06 12.56
N LEU A 94 14.30 18.47 13.13
CA LEU A 94 14.04 17.04 13.07
C LEU A 94 13.69 16.61 11.64
N ALA A 95 12.86 17.39 10.93
CA ALA A 95 12.52 17.14 9.53
C ALA A 95 13.78 17.11 8.65
N ASP A 96 14.70 18.06 8.85
CA ASP A 96 15.95 18.15 8.11
C ASP A 96 16.89 16.97 8.41
N MET A 97 16.94 16.50 9.66
CA MET A 97 17.71 15.31 10.05
C MET A 97 17.18 14.05 9.35
N PHE A 98 15.87 13.81 9.37
CA PHE A 98 15.26 12.68 8.67
C PHE A 98 15.49 12.76 7.16
N SER A 99 15.29 13.93 6.56
CA SER A 99 15.49 14.12 5.11
C SER A 99 16.92 13.79 4.70
N LYS A 100 17.92 14.29 5.43
CA LYS A 100 19.34 13.99 5.18
C LYS A 100 19.66 12.50 5.33
N ALA A 101 19.11 11.85 6.35
CA ALA A 101 19.34 10.42 6.59
C ALA A 101 18.70 9.56 5.48
N ILE A 102 17.46 9.88 5.08
CA ILE A 102 16.74 9.19 4.01
C ILE A 102 17.48 9.38 2.67
N ASP A 103 17.89 10.60 2.34
CA ASP A 103 18.65 10.90 1.13
C ASP A 103 20.00 10.16 1.09
N ALA A 104 20.69 10.02 2.22
CA ALA A 104 21.91 9.24 2.31
C ALA A 104 21.64 7.75 2.05
N ALA A 105 20.60 7.19 2.70
CA ALA A 105 20.23 5.79 2.56
C ALA A 105 19.67 5.43 1.15
N LEU A 106 19.08 6.40 0.46
CA LEU A 106 18.71 6.26 -0.96
C LEU A 106 19.98 6.23 -1.85
N ARG A 107 20.91 7.15 -1.63
CA ARG A 107 22.13 7.26 -2.45
C ARG A 107 23.08 6.07 -2.29
N ASP A 108 23.24 5.54 -1.07
CA ASP A 108 24.12 4.39 -0.81
C ASP A 108 23.46 3.03 -1.09
N GLY A 109 22.19 3.02 -1.51
CA GLY A 109 21.44 1.81 -1.86
C GLY A 109 20.92 1.02 -0.66
N THR A 110 21.04 1.54 0.57
CA THR A 110 20.57 0.85 1.78
C THR A 110 19.06 0.58 1.71
N ILE A 111 18.26 1.59 1.32
CA ILE A 111 16.79 1.41 1.18
C ILE A 111 16.47 0.36 0.13
N LYS A 112 17.11 0.42 -1.03
CA LYS A 112 16.91 -0.57 -2.09
C LYS A 112 17.24 -2.00 -1.63
N ARG A 113 18.39 -2.19 -0.97
CA ARG A 113 18.80 -3.49 -0.45
C ARG A 113 17.78 -4.05 0.55
N LEU A 114 17.38 -3.24 1.53
CA LEU A 114 16.37 -3.64 2.52
C LEU A 114 15.00 -3.91 1.87
N ALA A 115 14.58 -3.10 0.91
CA ALA A 115 13.34 -3.32 0.19
C ALA A 115 13.32 -4.67 -0.56
N ILE A 116 14.39 -5.00 -1.26
CA ILE A 116 14.51 -6.28 -1.95
C ILE A 116 14.56 -7.44 -0.95
N GLU A 117 15.28 -7.30 0.16
CA GLU A 117 15.40 -8.32 1.20
C GLU A 117 14.04 -8.66 1.83
N TRP A 118 13.25 -7.64 2.20
CA TRP A 118 12.01 -7.82 2.95
C TRP A 118 10.75 -7.91 2.08
N PHE A 119 10.70 -7.15 0.98
CA PHE A 119 9.52 -7.06 0.13
C PHE A 119 9.71 -7.72 -1.24
N THR A 120 10.95 -8.07 -1.61
CA THR A 120 11.30 -8.69 -2.90
C THR A 120 11.14 -7.79 -4.13
N PHE A 121 10.91 -6.51 -3.94
CA PHE A 121 10.87 -5.49 -5.00
C PHE A 121 11.47 -4.17 -4.48
N ASP A 122 11.92 -3.33 -5.41
CA ASP A 122 12.51 -2.02 -5.07
C ASP A 122 11.40 -1.01 -4.77
N THR A 123 11.27 -0.62 -3.50
CA THR A 123 10.31 0.40 -3.05
C THR A 123 10.83 1.83 -3.23
N SER A 124 12.11 2.01 -3.58
CA SER A 124 12.75 3.32 -3.76
C SER A 124 12.79 3.78 -5.21
N ALA A 125 12.45 2.90 -6.15
CA ALA A 125 12.46 3.26 -7.56
C ALA A 125 11.40 4.33 -7.86
N PRO A 126 11.73 5.36 -8.64
CA PRO A 126 10.70 6.23 -9.21
C PRO A 126 9.78 5.38 -10.10
N GLN A 127 8.51 5.56 -9.91
CA GLN A 127 7.47 4.77 -10.56
C GLN A 127 6.78 5.56 -11.63
#